data_71c7f37f2bef55c511d8e887f8b00dea
#
_entry.id   71c7f37f2bef55c511d8e887f8b00dea
#
_cell.length_a   1.000
_cell.length_b   1.000
_cell.length_c   1.000
_cell.angle_alpha   90.00
_cell.angle_beta   90.00
_cell.angle_gamma   90.00
#
_symmetry.space_group_name_H-M   'P 1'
#
loop_
_entity.id
_entity.type
_entity.pdbx_description
1 polymer ?
#
loop_
_entity_poly.entity_id
_entity_poly.type
_entity_poly.pdbx_seq_one_letter_code
_entity_poly.pdbx_strand_id
1 'polypeptide(L)'
;MTKMDNNFKKAVNYIVTEGSYDVNPRPYWLEEDGRHTPAHTKFVTAYTTEYRLDKGEFPMLTLRPSPWKTAIKELFWIFVHPSNSIQELEEKYGIYYWRDWNVDDDTIGYRYGHTVKRFDLFNKLLNDIKNNPYGRRHILSLWQDIEFDEELKGLHPCCFQTLWTVDGEYLDMTLIQRSGDLLGASIGINEIQYAGLLVMVAWECGLKPRKFTHFIQNLHIYDRHIPICLDLCEREEVECRPMLVIDTDKTSIFDLDINDFKMIGYPMDEIKKKNPQVKFPLAI
;
A
#
# COMPACT_ATOMS: atom_id res chain seq x y z
N MET A 1 18.30 -11.71 -1.40
CA MET A 1 17.03 -11.62 -0.64
C MET A 1 16.78 -10.15 -0.31
N THR A 2 15.63 -9.62 -0.68
CA THR A 2 15.23 -8.27 -0.26
C THR A 2 14.74 -8.27 1.18
N LYS A 3 14.66 -7.07 1.78
CA LYS A 3 14.05 -6.91 3.10
C LYS A 3 12.58 -7.36 3.10
N MET A 4 11.87 -7.11 2.00
CA MET A 4 10.47 -7.48 1.85
C MET A 4 10.27 -9.00 1.74
N ASP A 5 11.13 -9.73 1.02
CA ASP A 5 11.05 -11.19 0.98
C ASP A 5 11.17 -11.80 2.38
N ASN A 6 12.13 -11.30 3.18
CA ASN A 6 12.31 -11.74 4.56
C ASN A 6 11.09 -11.39 5.44
N ASN A 7 10.55 -10.17 5.30
CA ASN A 7 9.37 -9.76 6.05
C ASN A 7 8.14 -10.60 5.68
N PHE A 8 7.96 -10.89 4.38
CA PHE A 8 6.87 -11.75 3.89
C PHE A 8 6.95 -13.15 4.50
N LYS A 9 8.10 -13.83 4.37
CA LYS A 9 8.31 -15.19 4.92
C LYS A 9 8.09 -15.23 6.43
N LYS A 10 8.59 -14.22 7.17
CA LYS A 10 8.36 -14.12 8.62
C LYS A 10 6.89 -13.92 8.97
N ALA A 11 6.19 -13.06 8.23
CA ALA A 11 4.78 -12.79 8.45
C ALA A 11 3.93 -14.04 8.19
N VAL A 12 4.17 -14.74 7.06
CA VAL A 12 3.48 -16.01 6.74
C VAL A 12 3.70 -17.02 7.86
N ASN A 13 4.95 -17.26 8.25
CA ASN A 13 5.26 -18.20 9.33
C ASN A 13 4.55 -17.82 10.63
N TYR A 14 4.63 -16.56 11.03
CA TYR A 14 4.02 -16.08 12.28
C TYR A 14 2.50 -16.23 12.27
N ILE A 15 1.82 -15.88 11.16
CA ILE A 15 0.37 -16.06 11.04
C ILE A 15 0.02 -17.54 11.05
N VAL A 16 0.76 -18.39 10.34
CA VAL A 16 0.44 -19.81 10.23
C VAL A 16 0.68 -20.56 11.55
N THR A 17 1.70 -20.18 12.31
CA THR A 17 2.01 -20.88 13.60
C THR A 17 1.23 -20.31 14.77
N GLU A 18 1.19 -18.98 14.92
CA GLU A 18 0.69 -18.30 16.13
C GLU A 18 -0.67 -17.59 15.92
N GLY A 19 -1.11 -17.45 14.66
CA GLY A 19 -2.32 -16.68 14.35
C GLY A 19 -3.61 -17.36 14.83
N SER A 20 -4.61 -16.55 15.15
CA SER A 20 -5.97 -16.96 15.47
C SER A 20 -6.85 -16.97 14.24
N TYR A 21 -7.86 -17.84 14.20
CA TYR A 21 -8.91 -17.78 13.20
C TYR A 21 -9.99 -16.78 13.60
N ASP A 22 -10.56 -16.08 12.61
CA ASP A 22 -11.75 -15.30 12.85
C ASP A 22 -12.98 -16.20 13.10
N VAL A 23 -13.99 -15.64 13.76
CA VAL A 23 -15.22 -16.37 14.09
C VAL A 23 -16.36 -16.03 13.13
N ASN A 24 -16.40 -14.77 12.69
CA ASN A 24 -17.50 -14.27 11.86
C ASN A 24 -16.96 -13.25 10.84
N PRO A 25 -16.40 -13.71 9.72
CA PRO A 25 -15.83 -12.81 8.72
C PRO A 25 -16.93 -11.99 8.02
N ARG A 26 -16.68 -10.71 7.79
CA ARG A 26 -17.53 -9.87 6.97
C ARG A 26 -17.33 -10.15 5.46
N PRO A 27 -16.05 -10.33 4.97
CA PRO A 27 -15.79 -10.65 3.58
C PRO A 27 -16.31 -12.03 3.20
N TYR A 28 -16.54 -12.20 1.90
CA TYR A 28 -16.98 -13.48 1.34
C TYR A 28 -16.24 -13.82 0.05
N TRP A 29 -16.23 -15.10 -0.28
CA TRP A 29 -15.85 -15.60 -1.59
C TRP A 29 -17.07 -15.63 -2.49
N LEU A 30 -16.95 -15.07 -3.70
CA LEU A 30 -17.95 -15.25 -4.75
C LEU A 30 -17.64 -16.56 -5.47
N GLU A 31 -18.55 -17.54 -5.36
CA GLU A 31 -18.44 -18.83 -6.02
C GLU A 31 -18.87 -18.75 -7.49
N GLU A 32 -18.44 -19.71 -8.32
CA GLU A 32 -18.82 -19.76 -9.75
C GLU A 32 -20.32 -19.85 -9.98
N ASP A 33 -21.07 -20.43 -9.05
CA ASP A 33 -22.54 -20.53 -9.10
C ASP A 33 -23.26 -19.30 -8.50
N GLY A 34 -22.52 -18.25 -8.17
CA GLY A 34 -23.04 -16.99 -7.62
C GLY A 34 -23.30 -17.02 -6.12
N ARG A 35 -23.04 -18.12 -5.41
CA ARG A 35 -23.16 -18.17 -3.95
C ARG A 35 -22.05 -17.38 -3.27
N HIS A 36 -22.38 -16.85 -2.10
CA HIS A 36 -21.41 -16.22 -1.20
C HIS A 36 -21.06 -17.20 -0.08
N THR A 37 -19.77 -17.48 0.09
CA THR A 37 -19.26 -18.27 1.21
C THR A 37 -18.35 -17.42 2.08
N PRO A 38 -18.36 -17.57 3.42
CA PRO A 38 -17.52 -16.78 4.31
C PRO A 38 -16.04 -16.89 3.93
N ALA A 39 -15.36 -15.73 3.81
CA ALA A 39 -13.92 -15.69 3.56
C ALA A 39 -13.20 -15.60 4.92
N HIS A 40 -12.93 -16.75 5.52
CA HIS A 40 -12.24 -16.82 6.80
C HIS A 40 -10.77 -16.42 6.70
N THR A 41 -10.26 -15.84 7.77
CA THR A 41 -8.86 -15.42 7.87
C THR A 41 -8.17 -16.05 9.08
N LYS A 42 -6.87 -16.28 8.95
CA LYS A 42 -5.96 -16.47 10.07
C LYS A 42 -5.16 -15.20 10.25
N PHE A 43 -5.09 -14.64 11.46
CA PHE A 43 -4.55 -13.31 11.71
C PHE A 43 -3.68 -13.22 12.95
N VAL A 44 -2.80 -12.21 12.95
CA VAL A 44 -2.05 -11.72 14.12
C VAL A 44 -2.29 -10.22 14.29
N THR A 45 -2.03 -9.71 15.49
CA THR A 45 -2.25 -8.29 15.81
C THR A 45 -0.94 -7.54 16.04
N ALA A 46 -0.96 -6.23 15.79
CA ALA A 46 0.15 -5.31 16.07
C ALA A 46 1.48 -5.70 15.38
N TYR A 47 1.40 -6.12 14.11
CA TYR A 47 2.56 -6.48 13.32
C TYR A 47 3.25 -5.24 12.76
N THR A 48 4.58 -5.21 12.79
CA THR A 48 5.35 -4.06 12.32
C THR A 48 6.48 -4.50 11.38
N THR A 49 6.62 -3.79 10.26
CA THR A 49 7.76 -3.89 9.37
C THR A 49 8.51 -2.55 9.30
N GLU A 50 9.79 -2.59 9.03
CA GLU A 50 10.63 -1.40 8.85
C GLU A 50 11.55 -1.56 7.65
N TYR A 51 11.69 -0.48 6.87
CA TYR A 51 12.55 -0.40 5.69
C TYR A 51 13.44 0.85 5.76
N ARG A 52 14.70 0.69 5.43
CA ARG A 52 15.69 1.77 5.31
C ARG A 52 15.88 2.10 3.83
N LEU A 53 15.11 3.08 3.33
CA LEU A 53 15.17 3.49 1.92
C LEU A 53 16.56 4.07 1.56
N ASP A 54 17.19 4.76 2.50
CA ASP A 54 18.56 5.28 2.40
C ASP A 54 19.63 4.19 2.28
N LYS A 55 19.28 2.93 2.56
CA LYS A 55 20.17 1.75 2.43
C LYS A 55 19.79 0.83 1.27
N GLY A 56 18.87 1.28 0.39
CA GLY A 56 18.40 0.47 -0.75
C GLY A 56 17.45 -0.66 -0.33
N GLU A 57 16.67 -0.46 0.74
CA GLU A 57 15.63 -1.40 1.19
C GLU A 57 14.24 -0.93 0.75
N PHE A 58 14.08 -0.46 -0.49
CA PHE A 58 12.74 -0.17 -1.00
C PHE A 58 11.91 -1.48 -1.07
N PRO A 59 10.64 -1.49 -0.56
CA PRO A 59 9.88 -2.73 -0.43
C PRO A 59 9.47 -3.31 -1.78
N MET A 60 10.18 -4.34 -2.23
CA MET A 60 9.90 -5.08 -3.46
C MET A 60 10.08 -6.57 -3.21
N LEU A 61 9.05 -7.39 -3.50
CA LEU A 61 9.15 -8.85 -3.47
C LEU A 61 9.92 -9.37 -4.68
N THR A 62 10.70 -10.44 -4.47
CA THR A 62 11.29 -11.23 -5.54
C THR A 62 10.67 -12.63 -5.67
N LEU A 63 9.84 -13.02 -4.71
CA LEU A 63 9.08 -14.29 -4.70
C LEU A 63 7.94 -14.31 -5.74
N ARG A 64 7.56 -13.12 -6.22
CA ARG A 64 6.69 -12.86 -7.37
C ARG A 64 6.93 -11.44 -7.86
N PRO A 65 6.56 -11.09 -9.11
CA PRO A 65 6.68 -9.71 -9.60
C PRO A 65 5.85 -8.72 -8.77
N SER A 66 6.45 -7.60 -8.42
CA SER A 66 5.77 -6.52 -7.68
C SER A 66 5.22 -5.47 -8.64
N PRO A 67 3.92 -5.09 -8.58
CA PRO A 67 3.29 -4.16 -9.50
C PRO A 67 3.54 -2.69 -9.10
N TRP A 68 4.80 -2.28 -8.95
CA TRP A 68 5.16 -0.99 -8.41
C TRP A 68 4.58 0.21 -9.18
N LYS A 69 4.49 0.11 -10.53
CA LYS A 69 3.88 1.20 -11.32
C LYS A 69 2.41 1.39 -10.99
N THR A 70 1.67 0.30 -10.80
CA THR A 70 0.27 0.35 -10.37
C THR A 70 0.15 0.99 -8.99
N ALA A 71 1.02 0.59 -8.06
CA ALA A 71 1.08 1.15 -6.70
C ALA A 71 1.32 2.67 -6.71
N ILE A 72 2.26 3.17 -7.52
CA ILE A 72 2.53 4.62 -7.64
C ILE A 72 1.38 5.36 -8.35
N LYS A 73 0.78 4.79 -9.40
CA LYS A 73 -0.37 5.40 -10.09
C LYS A 73 -1.57 5.61 -9.15
N GLU A 74 -1.80 4.69 -8.23
CA GLU A 74 -2.88 4.82 -7.26
C GLU A 74 -2.62 5.97 -6.27
N LEU A 75 -1.35 6.27 -5.94
CA LEU A 75 -1.01 7.45 -5.15
C LEU A 75 -1.37 8.76 -5.84
N PHE A 76 -1.24 8.83 -7.18
CA PHE A 76 -1.69 10.01 -7.91
C PHE A 76 -3.19 10.22 -7.74
N TRP A 77 -3.97 9.16 -7.83
CA TRP A 77 -5.43 9.22 -7.66
C TRP A 77 -5.86 9.53 -6.22
N ILE A 78 -5.09 9.10 -5.21
CA ILE A 78 -5.43 9.35 -3.80
C ILE A 78 -4.93 10.73 -3.34
N PHE A 79 -3.68 11.11 -3.67
CA PHE A 79 -2.99 12.25 -3.03
C PHE A 79 -2.67 13.41 -3.97
N VAL A 80 -2.18 13.14 -5.18
CA VAL A 80 -1.67 14.19 -6.07
C VAL A 80 -2.80 14.85 -6.86
N HIS A 81 -3.67 14.05 -7.46
CA HIS A 81 -4.87 14.47 -8.18
C HIS A 81 -6.10 13.83 -7.52
N PRO A 82 -6.41 14.20 -6.27
CA PRO A 82 -7.29 13.42 -5.43
C PRO A 82 -8.72 13.33 -5.99
N SER A 83 -9.17 12.08 -6.16
CA SER A 83 -10.47 11.72 -6.70
C SER A 83 -11.01 10.47 -6.01
N ASN A 84 -12.32 10.24 -6.09
CA ASN A 84 -12.98 9.01 -5.69
C ASN A 84 -13.70 8.31 -6.86
N SER A 85 -13.53 8.83 -8.08
CA SER A 85 -14.13 8.27 -9.30
C SER A 85 -13.41 7.02 -9.74
N ILE A 86 -14.16 5.91 -9.87
CA ILE A 86 -13.65 4.63 -10.40
C ILE A 86 -13.37 4.76 -11.89
N GLN A 87 -14.25 5.46 -12.64
CA GLN A 87 -14.03 5.72 -14.06
C GLN A 87 -12.70 6.45 -14.30
N GLU A 88 -12.41 7.52 -13.56
CA GLU A 88 -11.13 8.23 -13.68
C GLU A 88 -9.94 7.32 -13.37
N LEU A 89 -10.05 6.46 -12.36
CA LEU A 89 -9.01 5.51 -11.99
C LEU A 89 -8.72 4.50 -13.12
N GLU A 90 -9.76 4.01 -13.78
CA GLU A 90 -9.64 3.06 -14.87
C GLU A 90 -9.10 3.72 -16.14
N GLU A 91 -9.69 4.83 -16.57
CA GLU A 91 -9.34 5.50 -17.84
C GLU A 91 -7.94 6.13 -17.80
N LYS A 92 -7.61 6.83 -16.72
CA LYS A 92 -6.35 7.57 -16.61
C LYS A 92 -5.19 6.71 -16.11
N TYR A 93 -5.46 5.77 -15.18
CA TYR A 93 -4.41 5.04 -14.50
C TYR A 93 -4.37 3.54 -14.85
N GLY A 94 -5.43 2.99 -15.48
CA GLY A 94 -5.52 1.58 -15.86
C GLY A 94 -5.61 0.64 -14.65
N ILE A 95 -6.33 1.05 -13.61
CA ILE A 95 -6.51 0.31 -12.36
C ILE A 95 -7.99 -0.07 -12.23
N TYR A 96 -8.30 -1.37 -12.17
CA TYR A 96 -9.65 -1.91 -12.28
C TYR A 96 -10.18 -2.60 -11.01
N TYR A 97 -9.32 -2.92 -10.05
CA TYR A 97 -9.71 -3.72 -8.88
C TYR A 97 -10.59 -2.96 -7.87
N TRP A 98 -10.73 -1.64 -7.97
CA TRP A 98 -11.63 -0.86 -7.12
C TRP A 98 -13.11 -0.99 -7.49
N ARG A 99 -13.44 -1.56 -8.66
CA ARG A 99 -14.81 -1.70 -9.13
C ARG A 99 -15.69 -2.58 -8.21
N ASP A 100 -15.08 -3.56 -7.54
CA ASP A 100 -15.78 -4.43 -6.59
C ASP A 100 -16.23 -3.68 -5.31
N TRP A 101 -15.66 -2.50 -5.06
CA TRP A 101 -16.02 -1.63 -3.93
C TRP A 101 -16.75 -0.35 -4.35
N ASN A 102 -17.42 -0.39 -5.50
CA ASN A 102 -18.32 0.70 -5.93
C ASN A 102 -19.43 0.92 -4.89
N VAL A 103 -19.61 2.19 -4.49
CA VAL A 103 -20.62 2.59 -3.52
C VAL A 103 -21.85 3.15 -4.23
N ASP A 104 -21.65 4.19 -5.03
CA ASP A 104 -22.68 4.93 -5.75
C ASP A 104 -22.05 5.71 -6.91
N ASP A 105 -22.80 5.92 -8.01
CA ASP A 105 -22.43 6.75 -9.16
C ASP A 105 -20.97 6.56 -9.66
N ASP A 106 -20.51 5.32 -9.75
CA ASP A 106 -19.13 4.99 -10.19
C ASP A 106 -18.03 5.58 -9.29
N THR A 107 -18.30 5.65 -7.98
CA THR A 107 -17.37 6.14 -6.96
C THR A 107 -17.15 5.14 -5.83
N ILE A 108 -16.04 5.31 -5.10
CA ILE A 108 -15.79 4.59 -3.83
C ILE A 108 -16.40 5.33 -2.62
N GLY A 109 -17.24 6.35 -2.84
CA GLY A 109 -17.84 7.17 -1.78
C GLY A 109 -16.86 8.19 -1.16
N TYR A 110 -17.20 8.70 0.02
CA TYR A 110 -16.44 9.76 0.71
C TYR A 110 -15.20 9.21 1.42
N ARG A 111 -14.26 8.65 0.64
CA ARG A 111 -13.06 7.96 1.15
C ARG A 111 -11.83 8.31 0.32
N TYR A 112 -10.65 8.08 0.86
CA TYR A 112 -9.35 8.23 0.18
C TYR A 112 -9.19 9.60 -0.50
N GLY A 113 -9.16 9.65 -1.84
CA GLY A 113 -8.96 10.89 -2.59
C GLY A 113 -10.05 11.94 -2.32
N HIS A 114 -11.31 11.54 -2.07
CA HIS A 114 -12.34 12.49 -1.65
C HIS A 114 -11.97 13.19 -0.34
N THR A 115 -11.58 12.44 0.68
CA THR A 115 -11.17 12.95 1.98
C THR A 115 -9.94 13.85 1.86
N VAL A 116 -8.93 13.44 1.06
CA VAL A 116 -7.75 14.26 0.79
C VAL A 116 -8.12 15.60 0.18
N LYS A 117 -8.99 15.61 -0.84
CA LYS A 117 -9.45 16.81 -1.53
C LYS A 117 -10.30 17.69 -0.62
N ARG A 118 -11.30 17.11 0.05
CA ARG A 118 -12.25 17.86 0.91
C ARG A 118 -11.57 18.62 2.02
N PHE A 119 -10.60 18.01 2.67
CA PHE A 119 -9.89 18.62 3.81
C PHE A 119 -8.55 19.22 3.45
N ASP A 120 -8.17 19.18 2.17
CA ASP A 120 -6.87 19.66 1.66
C ASP A 120 -5.67 19.06 2.41
N LEU A 121 -5.77 17.76 2.70
CA LEU A 121 -4.84 17.08 3.62
C LEU A 121 -3.42 17.05 3.08
N PHE A 122 -3.25 16.81 1.78
CA PHE A 122 -1.94 16.64 1.20
C PHE A 122 -1.17 17.97 1.12
N ASN A 123 -1.80 19.05 0.65
CA ASN A 123 -1.18 20.38 0.65
C ASN A 123 -0.83 20.86 2.07
N LYS A 124 -1.72 20.62 3.04
CA LYS A 124 -1.45 20.94 4.44
C LYS A 124 -0.22 20.22 4.97
N LEU A 125 -0.10 18.92 4.68
CA LEU A 125 1.08 18.12 5.07
C LEU A 125 2.36 18.68 4.43
N LEU A 126 2.36 18.92 3.12
CA LEU A 126 3.54 19.44 2.39
C LEU A 126 3.96 20.82 2.93
N ASN A 127 2.98 21.72 3.12
CA ASN A 127 3.23 23.04 3.65
C ASN A 127 3.76 23.01 5.10
N ASP A 128 3.22 22.11 5.93
CA ASP A 128 3.67 22.02 7.32
C ASP A 128 5.09 21.44 7.42
N ILE A 129 5.42 20.42 6.62
CA ILE A 129 6.80 19.90 6.55
C ILE A 129 7.78 20.98 6.05
N LYS A 130 7.42 21.77 5.01
CA LYS A 130 8.28 22.82 4.46
C LYS A 130 8.49 23.99 5.41
N ASN A 131 7.43 24.43 6.10
CA ASN A 131 7.46 25.65 6.90
C ASN A 131 7.72 25.45 8.39
N ASN A 132 7.50 24.24 8.91
CA ASN A 132 7.71 23.84 10.29
C ASN A 132 8.31 22.45 10.41
N PRO A 133 9.49 22.17 9.78
CA PRO A 133 10.02 20.81 9.61
C PRO A 133 10.17 20.05 10.94
N TYR A 134 10.47 20.73 12.04
CA TYR A 134 10.65 20.11 13.36
C TYR A 134 9.36 20.03 14.18
N GLY A 135 8.23 20.31 13.56
CA GLY A 135 6.90 20.09 14.15
C GLY A 135 6.67 18.60 14.48
N ARG A 136 5.81 18.36 15.47
CA ARG A 136 5.43 17.00 15.89
C ARG A 136 3.95 16.71 15.57
N ARG A 137 3.40 17.42 14.58
CA ARG A 137 1.98 17.31 14.17
C ARG A 137 1.83 17.00 12.68
N HIS A 138 2.90 16.53 12.02
CA HIS A 138 2.86 16.11 10.62
C HIS A 138 2.08 14.79 10.54
N ILE A 139 0.78 14.89 10.53
CA ILE A 139 -0.17 13.77 10.51
C ILE A 139 -1.12 13.96 9.34
N LEU A 140 -1.30 12.91 8.53
CA LEU A 140 -2.35 12.84 7.53
C LEU A 140 -3.26 11.67 7.90
N SER A 141 -4.54 11.96 8.16
CA SER A 141 -5.55 10.95 8.51
C SER A 141 -6.65 10.91 7.45
N LEU A 142 -6.86 9.71 6.90
CA LEU A 142 -7.96 9.43 5.97
C LEU A 142 -9.21 8.91 6.70
N TRP A 143 -9.13 8.73 8.03
CA TRP A 143 -10.24 8.24 8.83
C TRP A 143 -11.10 9.43 9.30
N GLN A 144 -12.36 9.44 8.86
CA GLN A 144 -13.33 10.50 9.14
C GLN A 144 -14.67 9.85 9.49
N ASP A 145 -14.90 9.51 10.75
CA ASP A 145 -16.09 8.78 11.20
C ASP A 145 -17.40 9.43 10.75
N ILE A 146 -17.45 10.77 10.70
CA ILE A 146 -18.63 11.50 10.27
C ILE A 146 -19.00 11.29 8.79
N GLU A 147 -18.07 10.77 7.98
CA GLU A 147 -18.29 10.48 6.55
C GLU A 147 -18.57 8.99 6.29
N PHE A 148 -18.45 8.17 7.31
CA PHE A 148 -18.65 6.73 7.19
C PHE A 148 -20.07 6.37 7.63
N ASP A 149 -20.97 6.32 6.68
CA ASP A 149 -22.31 5.76 6.90
C ASP A 149 -22.24 4.23 6.86
N GLU A 150 -22.67 3.58 7.96
CA GLU A 150 -22.66 2.11 8.06
C GLU A 150 -23.61 1.44 7.05
N GLU A 151 -24.65 2.16 6.58
CA GLU A 151 -25.57 1.66 5.56
C GLU A 151 -24.93 1.68 4.16
N LEU A 152 -23.89 2.48 3.93
CA LEU A 152 -23.19 2.56 2.67
C LEU A 152 -22.23 1.39 2.47
N LYS A 153 -22.35 0.75 1.31
CA LYS A 153 -21.40 -0.24 0.83
C LYS A 153 -20.03 0.42 0.63
N GLY A 154 -18.99 -0.37 0.59
CA GLY A 154 -17.64 0.06 0.22
C GLY A 154 -16.60 -0.21 1.28
N LEU A 155 -15.35 0.06 0.92
CA LEU A 155 -14.19 -0.24 1.73
C LEU A 155 -13.69 1.00 2.46
N HIS A 156 -13.84 1.06 3.79
CA HIS A 156 -13.23 2.11 4.61
C HIS A 156 -11.70 2.04 4.51
N PRO A 157 -10.98 3.19 4.64
CA PRO A 157 -9.53 3.21 4.52
C PRO A 157 -8.84 2.19 5.40
N CYS A 158 -8.08 1.28 4.78
CA CYS A 158 -7.26 0.32 5.50
C CYS A 158 -5.96 0.98 5.97
N CYS A 159 -5.23 1.59 5.05
CA CYS A 159 -4.11 2.49 5.32
C CYS A 159 -4.67 3.87 5.66
N PHE A 160 -4.99 4.11 6.92
CA PHE A 160 -5.81 5.26 7.29
C PHE A 160 -5.03 6.44 7.85
N GLN A 161 -3.77 6.24 8.30
CA GLN A 161 -3.01 7.33 8.92
C GLN A 161 -1.52 7.22 8.61
N THR A 162 -0.90 8.37 8.33
CA THR A 162 0.54 8.51 8.23
C THR A 162 1.06 9.56 9.19
N LEU A 163 2.21 9.28 9.85
CA LEU A 163 2.91 10.18 10.74
C LEU A 163 4.31 10.41 10.18
N TRP A 164 4.75 11.68 10.21
CA TRP A 164 5.98 12.09 9.56
C TRP A 164 6.91 12.80 10.53
N THR A 165 8.21 12.63 10.34
CA THR A 165 9.23 13.27 11.15
C THR A 165 10.41 13.67 10.28
N VAL A 166 10.80 14.94 10.39
CA VAL A 166 12.05 15.44 9.79
C VAL A 166 13.18 15.32 10.81
N ASP A 167 14.31 14.77 10.37
CA ASP A 167 15.54 14.66 11.15
C ASP A 167 16.73 15.11 10.29
N GLY A 168 17.14 16.35 10.47
CA GLY A 168 18.13 17.01 9.62
C GLY A 168 17.67 17.08 8.16
N GLU A 169 18.42 16.42 7.28
CA GLU A 169 18.08 16.35 5.84
C GLU A 169 17.15 15.17 5.49
N TYR A 170 16.72 14.37 6.46
CA TYR A 170 15.97 13.14 6.25
C TYR A 170 14.51 13.27 6.63
N LEU A 171 13.68 12.53 5.92
CA LEU A 171 12.26 12.36 6.22
C LEU A 171 11.98 10.89 6.54
N ASP A 172 11.35 10.65 7.68
CA ASP A 172 10.83 9.35 8.10
C ASP A 172 9.31 9.35 8.07
N MET A 173 8.71 8.19 7.80
CA MET A 173 7.27 8.02 7.83
C MET A 173 6.87 6.72 8.54
N THR A 174 5.80 6.78 9.33
CA THR A 174 5.08 5.61 9.85
C THR A 174 3.69 5.57 9.22
N LEU A 175 3.36 4.43 8.60
CA LEU A 175 2.02 4.09 8.15
C LEU A 175 1.30 3.30 9.24
N ILE A 176 0.05 3.66 9.54
CA ILE A 176 -0.85 2.88 10.38
C ILE A 176 -1.97 2.30 9.50
N GLN A 177 -2.04 0.97 9.48
CA GLN A 177 -3.03 0.19 8.75
C GLN A 177 -3.87 -0.62 9.74
N ARG A 178 -5.22 -0.48 9.67
CA ARG A 178 -6.12 -1.19 10.58
C ARG A 178 -6.31 -2.66 10.22
N SER A 179 -6.24 -2.99 8.93
CA SER A 179 -6.51 -4.32 8.37
C SER A 179 -5.65 -4.54 7.13
N GLY A 180 -4.89 -5.62 7.09
CA GLY A 180 -3.94 -5.92 6.02
C GLY A 180 -4.04 -7.36 5.55
N ASP A 181 -4.61 -7.58 4.34
CA ASP A 181 -4.46 -8.85 3.61
C ASP A 181 -3.00 -8.97 3.16
N LEU A 182 -2.31 -9.97 3.69
CA LEU A 182 -0.88 -10.16 3.45
C LEU A 182 -0.57 -10.42 1.99
N LEU A 183 -1.33 -11.28 1.33
CA LEU A 183 -1.09 -11.66 -0.06
C LEU A 183 -1.58 -10.59 -1.05
N GLY A 184 -2.81 -10.11 -0.86
CA GLY A 184 -3.48 -9.24 -1.82
C GLY A 184 -3.03 -7.78 -1.76
N ALA A 185 -2.77 -7.25 -0.57
CA ALA A 185 -2.61 -5.82 -0.38
C ALA A 185 -1.39 -5.41 0.46
N SER A 186 -1.29 -5.80 1.74
CA SER A 186 -0.39 -5.13 2.68
C SER A 186 1.09 -5.30 2.34
N ILE A 187 1.57 -6.54 2.28
CA ILE A 187 2.95 -6.84 1.85
C ILE A 187 2.94 -7.18 0.35
N GLY A 188 2.83 -6.19 -0.48
CA GLY A 188 2.77 -6.38 -1.93
C GLY A 188 2.41 -5.12 -2.68
N ILE A 189 1.43 -4.37 -2.21
CA ILE A 189 1.01 -3.11 -2.82
C ILE A 189 1.15 -1.97 -1.82
N ASN A 190 0.55 -2.08 -0.61
CA ASN A 190 0.52 -0.95 0.31
C ASN A 190 1.91 -0.53 0.78
N GLU A 191 2.84 -1.47 1.05
CA GLU A 191 4.21 -1.10 1.41
C GLU A 191 4.92 -0.38 0.28
N ILE A 192 4.73 -0.80 -0.98
CA ILE A 192 5.29 -0.12 -2.16
C ILE A 192 4.69 1.28 -2.30
N GLN A 193 3.36 1.41 -2.15
CA GLN A 193 2.65 2.69 -2.23
C GLN A 193 3.21 3.67 -1.20
N TYR A 194 3.18 3.32 0.06
CA TYR A 194 3.53 4.27 1.10
C TYR A 194 5.04 4.53 1.20
N ALA A 195 5.90 3.56 0.87
CA ALA A 195 7.32 3.85 0.66
C ALA A 195 7.51 4.81 -0.54
N GLY A 196 6.74 4.63 -1.61
CA GLY A 196 6.70 5.56 -2.75
C GLY A 196 6.21 6.95 -2.34
N LEU A 197 5.17 7.05 -1.51
CA LEU A 197 4.68 8.32 -0.97
C LEU A 197 5.77 9.04 -0.16
N LEU A 198 6.55 8.29 0.65
CA LEU A 198 7.70 8.86 1.36
C LEU A 198 8.75 9.44 0.40
N VAL A 199 9.05 8.73 -0.70
CA VAL A 199 9.97 9.25 -1.74
C VAL A 199 9.42 10.53 -2.37
N MET A 200 8.12 10.55 -2.72
CA MET A 200 7.47 11.70 -3.37
C MET A 200 7.43 12.93 -2.47
N VAL A 201 7.04 12.78 -1.20
CA VAL A 201 6.98 13.88 -0.24
C VAL A 201 8.37 14.40 0.12
N ALA A 202 9.35 13.51 0.27
CA ALA A 202 10.73 13.90 0.51
C ALA A 202 11.28 14.72 -0.67
N TRP A 203 11.05 14.28 -1.91
CA TRP A 203 11.45 15.00 -3.12
C TRP A 203 10.83 16.38 -3.20
N GLU A 204 9.51 16.51 -3.00
CA GLU A 204 8.79 17.79 -3.00
C GLU A 204 9.28 18.76 -1.93
N CYS A 205 9.69 18.23 -0.77
CA CYS A 205 10.14 19.05 0.35
C CYS A 205 11.68 19.28 0.37
N GLY A 206 12.43 18.80 -0.63
CA GLY A 206 13.89 18.92 -0.67
C GLY A 206 14.61 18.09 0.40
N LEU A 207 13.98 17.01 0.86
CA LEU A 207 14.50 16.09 1.89
C LEU A 207 14.92 14.75 1.27
N LYS A 208 15.62 13.92 2.05
CA LYS A 208 16.01 12.57 1.66
C LYS A 208 15.10 11.54 2.34
N PRO A 209 14.44 10.62 1.61
CA PRO A 209 13.65 9.58 2.22
C PRO A 209 14.56 8.61 2.98
N ARG A 210 14.22 8.30 4.25
CA ARG A 210 15.06 7.46 5.08
C ARG A 210 14.38 6.21 5.59
N LYS A 211 13.47 6.34 6.54
CA LYS A 211 12.86 5.20 7.21
C LYS A 211 11.36 5.15 6.96
N PHE A 212 10.91 4.02 6.46
CA PHE A 212 9.50 3.67 6.35
C PHE A 212 9.16 2.60 7.36
N THR A 213 8.26 2.89 8.28
CA THR A 213 7.70 1.93 9.25
C THR A 213 6.25 1.68 8.94
N HIS A 214 5.84 0.42 8.85
CA HIS A 214 4.46 0.03 8.61
C HIS A 214 3.94 -0.76 9.81
N PHE A 215 2.97 -0.18 10.53
CA PHE A 215 2.23 -0.84 11.60
C PHE A 215 0.89 -1.34 11.10
N ILE A 216 0.61 -2.63 11.29
CA ILE A 216 -0.62 -3.28 10.87
C ILE A 216 -1.32 -3.84 12.10
N GLN A 217 -2.51 -3.32 12.42
CA GLN A 217 -3.27 -3.77 13.59
C GLN A 217 -3.79 -5.20 13.45
N ASN A 218 -4.36 -5.55 12.29
CA ASN A 218 -4.80 -6.91 11.97
C ASN A 218 -4.13 -7.34 10.66
N LEU A 219 -3.05 -8.10 10.75
CA LEU A 219 -2.39 -8.70 9.58
C LEU A 219 -2.90 -10.13 9.42
N HIS A 220 -3.47 -10.45 8.25
CA HIS A 220 -4.12 -11.71 8.02
C HIS A 220 -3.81 -12.33 6.66
N ILE A 221 -4.07 -13.64 6.58
CA ILE A 221 -4.11 -14.41 5.34
C ILE A 221 -5.49 -15.05 5.26
N TYR A 222 -6.18 -14.88 4.13
CA TYR A 222 -7.42 -15.59 3.86
C TYR A 222 -7.18 -17.10 3.73
N ASP A 223 -8.16 -17.90 4.12
CA ASP A 223 -8.09 -19.36 4.14
C ASP A 223 -7.62 -19.96 2.79
N ARG A 224 -8.18 -19.47 1.66
CA ARG A 224 -7.78 -19.89 0.31
C ARG A 224 -6.41 -19.39 -0.12
N HIS A 225 -5.86 -18.39 0.57
CA HIS A 225 -4.54 -17.85 0.29
C HIS A 225 -3.40 -18.53 1.06
N ILE A 226 -3.70 -19.27 2.14
CA ILE A 226 -2.66 -19.93 2.96
C ILE A 226 -1.76 -20.85 2.12
N PRO A 227 -2.28 -21.76 1.28
CA PRO A 227 -1.42 -22.63 0.46
C PRO A 227 -0.54 -21.84 -0.51
N ILE A 228 -1.06 -20.74 -1.07
CA ILE A 228 -0.33 -19.88 -2.00
C ILE A 228 0.82 -19.17 -1.27
N CYS A 229 0.56 -18.65 -0.07
CA CYS A 229 1.58 -18.01 0.75
C CYS A 229 2.70 -18.98 1.15
N LEU A 230 2.37 -20.23 1.47
CA LEU A 230 3.35 -21.27 1.76
C LEU A 230 4.18 -21.62 0.53
N ASP A 231 3.57 -21.79 -0.65
CA ASP A 231 4.30 -21.98 -1.93
C ASP A 231 5.26 -20.83 -2.20
N LEU A 232 4.82 -19.59 -2.02
CA LEU A 232 5.69 -18.42 -2.19
C LEU A 232 6.89 -18.44 -1.22
N CYS A 233 6.70 -18.93 0.01
CA CYS A 233 7.80 -19.04 0.96
C CYS A 233 8.89 -20.05 0.56
N GLU A 234 8.53 -21.08 -0.21
CA GLU A 234 9.48 -22.10 -0.72
C GLU A 234 10.27 -21.62 -1.94
N ARG A 235 9.85 -20.51 -2.57
CA ARG A 235 10.54 -19.97 -3.74
C ARG A 235 11.90 -19.41 -3.38
N GLU A 236 12.85 -19.59 -4.29
CA GLU A 236 14.16 -18.96 -4.17
C GLU A 236 14.07 -17.47 -4.51
N GLU A 237 14.66 -16.64 -3.67
CA GLU A 237 14.74 -15.21 -3.89
C GLU A 237 15.70 -14.87 -5.05
N VAL A 238 15.53 -13.65 -5.57
CA VAL A 238 16.51 -13.02 -6.48
C VAL A 238 17.23 -11.93 -5.70
N GLU A 239 18.56 -11.98 -5.67
CA GLU A 239 19.35 -10.97 -4.96
C GLU A 239 19.29 -9.63 -5.68
N CYS A 240 18.80 -8.61 -5.01
CA CYS A 240 18.71 -7.26 -5.56
C CYS A 240 18.60 -6.21 -4.45
N ARG A 241 18.85 -4.93 -4.83
CA ARG A 241 18.70 -3.75 -3.95
C ARG A 241 17.83 -2.71 -4.66
N PRO A 242 16.50 -2.84 -4.55
CA PRO A 242 15.59 -1.94 -5.24
C PRO A 242 15.60 -0.55 -4.64
N MET A 243 15.60 0.45 -5.50
CA MET A 243 15.44 1.86 -5.16
C MET A 243 14.45 2.51 -6.12
N LEU A 244 13.47 3.23 -5.59
CA LEU A 244 12.61 4.09 -6.36
C LEU A 244 13.22 5.49 -6.40
N VAL A 245 13.42 6.02 -7.60
CA VAL A 245 13.94 7.37 -7.81
C VAL A 245 12.98 8.18 -8.69
N ILE A 246 12.92 9.48 -8.45
CA ILE A 246 12.25 10.46 -9.31
C ILE A 246 13.35 11.11 -10.17
N ASP A 247 13.25 10.93 -11.49
CA ASP A 247 14.23 11.41 -12.48
C ASP A 247 13.51 12.27 -13.52
N THR A 248 13.49 13.57 -13.28
CA THR A 248 12.72 14.55 -14.07
C THR A 248 13.27 15.96 -13.85
N ASP A 249 13.01 16.84 -14.80
CA ASP A 249 13.25 18.29 -14.70
C ASP A 249 12.07 19.05 -14.09
N LYS A 250 10.97 18.35 -13.75
CA LYS A 250 9.80 18.93 -13.07
C LYS A 250 10.16 19.37 -11.65
N THR A 251 9.46 20.37 -11.15
CA THR A 251 9.75 21.01 -9.86
C THR A 251 8.60 20.92 -8.85
N SER A 252 7.48 20.32 -9.26
CA SER A 252 6.30 20.15 -8.41
C SER A 252 5.79 18.72 -8.47
N ILE A 253 5.43 18.16 -7.31
CA ILE A 253 4.81 16.84 -7.20
C ILE A 253 3.50 16.75 -8.00
N PHE A 254 2.80 17.87 -8.17
CA PHE A 254 1.53 17.95 -8.92
C PHE A 254 1.71 17.83 -10.42
N ASP A 255 2.93 18.00 -10.93
CA ASP A 255 3.27 17.84 -12.37
C ASP A 255 3.82 16.45 -12.68
N LEU A 256 4.11 15.63 -11.67
CA LEU A 256 4.68 14.29 -11.85
C LEU A 256 3.69 13.34 -12.52
N ASP A 257 4.24 12.42 -13.32
CA ASP A 257 3.54 11.26 -13.85
C ASP A 257 4.38 9.98 -13.67
N ILE A 258 3.84 8.83 -14.03
CA ILE A 258 4.52 7.53 -13.81
C ILE A 258 5.84 7.39 -14.56
N ASN A 259 6.08 8.17 -15.62
CA ASN A 259 7.30 8.10 -16.42
C ASN A 259 8.47 8.83 -15.74
N ASP A 260 8.19 9.73 -14.80
CA ASP A 260 9.20 10.39 -13.97
C ASP A 260 9.82 9.45 -12.93
N PHE A 261 9.25 8.26 -12.75
CA PHE A 261 9.71 7.29 -11.76
C PHE A 261 10.52 6.17 -12.39
N LYS A 262 11.65 5.84 -11.78
CA LYS A 262 12.50 4.71 -12.17
C LYS A 262 12.72 3.77 -10.99
N MET A 263 12.53 2.47 -11.23
CA MET A 263 12.89 1.42 -10.28
C MET A 263 14.28 0.91 -10.63
N ILE A 264 15.28 1.27 -9.82
CA ILE A 264 16.67 0.88 -10.02
C ILE A 264 16.97 -0.37 -9.21
N GLY A 265 17.79 -1.26 -9.74
CA GLY A 265 18.28 -2.44 -9.00
C GLY A 265 17.24 -3.52 -8.73
N TYR A 266 16.12 -3.54 -9.47
CA TYR A 266 15.10 -4.58 -9.40
C TYR A 266 14.98 -5.31 -10.75
N PRO A 267 15.55 -6.53 -10.89
CA PRO A 267 15.63 -7.25 -12.16
C PRO A 267 14.31 -7.93 -12.51
N MET A 268 13.32 -7.15 -12.93
CA MET A 268 11.93 -7.59 -13.17
C MET A 268 11.83 -8.79 -14.10
N ASP A 269 12.62 -8.84 -15.19
CA ASP A 269 12.54 -9.92 -16.18
C ASP A 269 13.10 -11.24 -15.63
N GLU A 270 14.17 -11.17 -14.85
CA GLU A 270 14.71 -12.34 -14.15
C GLU A 270 13.71 -12.87 -13.12
N ILE A 271 13.09 -11.96 -12.34
CA ILE A 271 12.08 -12.33 -11.35
C ILE A 271 10.86 -12.98 -12.02
N LYS A 272 10.36 -12.40 -13.11
CA LYS A 272 9.24 -13.00 -13.86
C LYS A 272 9.54 -14.38 -14.38
N LYS A 273 10.78 -14.62 -14.81
CA LYS A 273 11.23 -15.93 -15.32
C LYS A 273 11.37 -16.95 -14.20
N LYS A 274 11.99 -16.56 -13.08
CA LYS A 274 12.26 -17.47 -11.95
C LYS A 274 11.02 -17.70 -11.09
N ASN A 275 10.30 -16.63 -10.78
CA ASN A 275 9.17 -16.56 -9.86
C ASN A 275 7.96 -15.93 -10.55
N PRO A 276 7.25 -16.65 -11.42
CA PRO A 276 6.11 -16.10 -12.15
C PRO A 276 4.98 -15.64 -11.21
N GLN A 277 4.16 -14.72 -11.72
CA GLN A 277 3.01 -14.20 -10.97
C GLN A 277 2.03 -15.32 -10.63
N VAL A 278 1.47 -15.26 -9.43
CA VAL A 278 0.40 -16.15 -8.97
C VAL A 278 -0.95 -15.45 -9.12
N LYS A 279 -1.96 -16.21 -9.52
CA LYS A 279 -3.35 -15.77 -9.54
C LYS A 279 -4.02 -16.27 -8.26
N PHE A 280 -4.85 -15.43 -7.67
CA PHE A 280 -5.64 -15.78 -6.49
C PHE A 280 -6.97 -15.02 -6.53
N PRO A 281 -8.06 -15.58 -5.96
CA PRO A 281 -9.33 -14.88 -5.85
C PRO A 281 -9.22 -13.72 -4.86
N LEU A 282 -10.05 -12.70 -5.02
CA LEU A 282 -10.23 -11.65 -4.02
C LEU A 282 -11.43 -11.99 -3.14
N ALA A 283 -11.31 -11.75 -1.84
CA ALA A 283 -12.44 -11.74 -0.92
C ALA A 283 -13.07 -10.34 -0.93
N ILE A 284 -14.39 -10.26 -1.05
CA ILE A 284 -15.15 -9.02 -1.25
C ILE A 284 -15.99 -8.69 -0.01
#